data_6a35b41cdf8c1ee5816d5146414ab557
#
_entry.id   6a35b41cdf8c1ee5816d5146414ab557
#
_cell.length_a   1.000
_cell.length_b   1.000
_cell.length_c   1.000
_cell.angle_alpha   90.00
_cell.angle_beta   90.00
_cell.angle_gamma   90.00
#
_symmetry.space_group_name_H-M   'P 1'
#
loop_
_entity.id
_entity.type
_entity.pdbx_description
1 polymer ?
#
loop_
_entity_poly.entity_id
_entity_poly.type
_entity_poly.pdbx_seq_one_letter_code
_entity_poly.pdbx_strand_id
1 'polypeptide(L)'
;MEVRRVELREIERMRDVYRHEMNCQITHDSIHARPGWTHEYLITEGGAKAGYGSVAVAGPWQAKPTVYEYFLLPQHRGRVFDAFASLLTSSGVTAIESQSNDVLLTAMLHTFASAVVSESILFHDKVTTAHALPEAVFRRATPEDGGQVTEQRLDPEARWLVEVGGAVVAAGDILFHYNRPYGDI
;
A
#
# COMPACT_ATOMS: atom_id res chain seq x y z
N MET A 1 -8.80 -7.11 -23.62
CA MET A 1 -8.11 -6.03 -22.91
C MET A 1 -6.64 -6.03 -23.33
N GLU A 2 -6.05 -4.86 -23.57
CA GLU A 2 -4.62 -4.74 -23.82
C GLU A 2 -3.95 -4.22 -22.56
N VAL A 3 -2.78 -4.76 -22.24
CA VAL A 3 -2.01 -4.39 -21.06
C VAL A 3 -0.57 -4.10 -21.45
N ARG A 4 -0.07 -2.94 -21.09
CA ARG A 4 1.32 -2.57 -21.35
C ARG A 4 1.94 -1.91 -20.12
N ARG A 5 3.24 -2.12 -19.96
CA ARG A 5 4.04 -1.44 -18.94
C ARG A 5 4.14 0.06 -19.26
N VAL A 6 4.06 0.89 -18.23
CA VAL A 6 4.03 2.37 -18.35
C VAL A 6 4.80 3.01 -17.20
N GLU A 7 5.01 4.31 -17.30
CA GLU A 7 5.50 5.12 -16.20
C GLU A 7 4.36 5.48 -15.22
N LEU A 8 4.68 5.66 -13.95
CA LEU A 8 3.71 5.99 -12.88
C LEU A 8 2.79 7.17 -13.28
N ARG A 9 3.34 8.22 -13.89
CA ARG A 9 2.59 9.41 -14.32
C ARG A 9 1.43 9.11 -15.29
N GLU A 10 1.48 7.98 -16.02
CA GLU A 10 0.41 7.62 -16.97
C GLU A 10 -0.84 7.10 -16.27
N ILE A 11 -0.71 6.62 -15.02
CA ILE A 11 -1.79 6.05 -14.22
C ILE A 11 -2.21 6.93 -13.03
N GLU A 12 -1.49 8.02 -12.72
CA GLU A 12 -1.71 8.87 -11.54
C GLU A 12 -3.18 9.25 -11.33
N ARG A 13 -3.85 9.74 -12.39
CA ARG A 13 -5.27 10.13 -12.30
C ARG A 13 -6.19 8.97 -11.92
N MET A 14 -5.88 7.76 -12.37
CA MET A 14 -6.67 6.58 -12.00
C MET A 14 -6.35 6.14 -10.58
N ARG A 15 -5.12 6.32 -10.11
CA ARG A 15 -4.75 6.11 -8.71
C ARG A 15 -5.46 7.10 -7.79
N ASP A 16 -5.65 8.35 -8.20
CA ASP A 16 -6.45 9.31 -7.44
C ASP A 16 -7.91 8.85 -7.31
N VAL A 17 -8.51 8.36 -8.40
CA VAL A 17 -9.86 7.79 -8.36
C VAL A 17 -9.92 6.57 -7.45
N TYR A 18 -8.97 5.66 -7.56
CA TYR A 18 -8.85 4.47 -6.70
C TYR A 18 -8.79 4.85 -5.21
N ARG A 19 -7.93 5.79 -4.84
CA ARG A 19 -7.79 6.24 -3.45
C ARG A 19 -9.07 6.87 -2.91
N HIS A 20 -9.74 7.69 -3.72
CA HIS A 20 -11.02 8.27 -3.34
C HIS A 20 -12.11 7.22 -3.16
N GLU A 21 -12.14 6.22 -4.02
CA GLU A 21 -13.12 5.13 -3.94
C GLU A 21 -12.86 4.22 -2.73
N MET A 22 -11.60 3.88 -2.48
CA MET A 22 -11.23 3.09 -1.31
C MET A 22 -11.61 3.78 0.00
N ASN A 23 -11.41 5.09 0.09
CA ASN A 23 -11.76 5.92 1.25
C ASN A 23 -11.34 5.27 2.60
N CYS A 24 -10.20 4.66 2.61
CA CYS A 24 -9.61 3.98 3.76
C CYS A 24 -8.09 3.97 3.62
N GLN A 25 -7.40 3.47 4.63
CA GLN A 25 -5.97 3.22 4.58
C GLN A 25 -5.64 2.26 3.43
N ILE A 26 -4.63 2.59 2.64
CA ILE A 26 -4.11 1.77 1.56
C ILE A 26 -2.71 1.32 1.94
N THR A 27 -2.58 0.03 2.25
CA THR A 27 -1.30 -0.58 2.58
C THR A 27 -0.36 -0.48 1.38
N HIS A 28 0.90 -0.15 1.66
CA HIS A 28 1.95 -0.03 0.63
C HIS A 28 1.79 1.10 -0.39
N ASP A 29 0.86 2.04 -0.19
CA ASP A 29 0.70 3.19 -1.10
C ASP A 29 2.03 3.95 -1.31
N SER A 30 2.85 4.04 -0.27
CA SER A 30 4.14 4.75 -0.31
C SER A 30 5.21 4.10 -1.19
N ILE A 31 5.09 2.82 -1.56
CA ILE A 31 6.13 2.14 -2.36
C ILE A 31 6.23 2.68 -3.78
N HIS A 32 5.17 3.28 -4.31
CA HIS A 32 5.20 3.96 -5.62
C HIS A 32 6.18 5.14 -5.66
N ALA A 33 6.42 5.78 -4.52
CA ALA A 33 7.36 6.89 -4.41
C ALA A 33 8.84 6.45 -4.37
N ARG A 34 9.10 5.14 -4.27
CA ARG A 34 10.45 4.58 -4.19
C ARG A 34 10.94 4.20 -5.58
N PRO A 35 12.02 4.80 -6.10
CA PRO A 35 12.52 4.49 -7.43
C PRO A 35 12.82 3.00 -7.61
N GLY A 36 12.25 2.39 -8.66
CA GLY A 36 12.50 1.00 -9.02
C GLY A 36 11.78 -0.05 -8.16
N TRP A 37 10.90 0.37 -7.25
CA TRP A 37 10.17 -0.58 -6.41
C TRP A 37 8.93 -1.14 -7.06
N THR A 38 8.39 -0.47 -8.08
CA THR A 38 7.14 -0.84 -8.72
C THR A 38 7.25 -0.87 -10.24
N HIS A 39 6.44 -1.73 -10.85
CA HIS A 39 6.17 -1.73 -12.28
C HIS A 39 4.68 -1.45 -12.49
N GLU A 40 4.39 -0.39 -13.23
CA GLU A 40 3.03 0.02 -13.52
C GLU A 40 2.56 -0.52 -14.87
N TYR A 41 1.30 -0.93 -14.93
CA TYR A 41 0.67 -1.47 -16.13
C TYR A 41 -0.63 -0.73 -16.43
N LEU A 42 -0.71 -0.13 -17.60
CA LEU A 42 -1.94 0.47 -18.11
C LEU A 42 -2.79 -0.60 -18.80
N ILE A 43 -4.07 -0.62 -18.46
CA ILE A 43 -5.07 -1.49 -19.07
C ILE A 43 -5.93 -0.64 -19.98
N THR A 44 -6.10 -1.08 -21.24
CA THR A 44 -6.93 -0.39 -22.23
C THR A 44 -7.98 -1.34 -22.84
N GLU A 45 -9.09 -0.74 -23.25
CA GLU A 45 -10.16 -1.41 -24.00
C GLU A 45 -10.54 -0.56 -25.21
N GLY A 46 -10.39 -1.10 -26.41
CA GLY A 46 -10.63 -0.35 -27.63
C GLY A 46 -9.81 0.93 -27.78
N GLY A 47 -8.60 0.94 -27.23
CA GLY A 47 -7.70 2.10 -27.18
C GLY A 47 -7.97 3.12 -26.07
N ALA A 48 -9.11 3.00 -25.35
CA ALA A 48 -9.41 3.85 -24.21
C ALA A 48 -8.77 3.32 -22.91
N LYS A 49 -8.36 4.21 -22.01
CA LYS A 49 -7.88 3.82 -20.69
C LYS A 49 -9.02 3.21 -19.89
N ALA A 50 -8.87 1.96 -19.46
CA ALA A 50 -9.87 1.21 -18.71
C ALA A 50 -9.48 1.03 -17.24
N GLY A 51 -8.19 1.00 -16.93
CA GLY A 51 -7.70 0.82 -15.58
C GLY A 51 -6.19 0.64 -15.53
N TYR A 52 -5.70 0.10 -14.43
CA TYR A 52 -4.28 -0.19 -14.24
C TYR A 52 -4.07 -1.33 -13.24
N GLY A 53 -2.85 -1.85 -13.22
CA GLY A 53 -2.34 -2.72 -12.18
C GLY A 53 -0.91 -2.35 -11.83
N SER A 54 -0.51 -2.57 -10.58
CA SER A 54 0.83 -2.29 -10.11
C SER A 54 1.46 -3.53 -9.47
N VAL A 55 2.71 -3.77 -9.79
CA VAL A 55 3.50 -4.91 -9.33
C VAL A 55 4.66 -4.42 -8.48
N ALA A 56 4.74 -4.88 -7.24
CA ALA A 56 5.89 -4.66 -6.38
C ALA A 56 7.02 -5.62 -6.78
N VAL A 57 8.24 -5.09 -6.94
CA VAL A 57 9.39 -5.82 -7.51
C VAL A 57 10.68 -5.68 -6.70
N ALA A 58 10.69 -4.88 -5.63
CA ALA A 58 11.88 -4.65 -4.82
C ALA A 58 11.58 -4.84 -3.33
N GLY A 59 12.60 -4.75 -2.48
CA GLY A 59 12.48 -4.98 -1.05
C GLY A 59 11.96 -6.40 -0.75
N PRO A 60 10.91 -6.56 0.06
CA PRO A 60 10.33 -7.88 0.39
C PRO A 60 9.85 -8.67 -0.84
N TRP A 61 9.47 -7.98 -1.91
CA TRP A 61 8.92 -8.57 -3.13
C TRP A 61 9.98 -8.90 -4.19
N GLN A 62 11.27 -8.63 -3.95
CA GLN A 62 12.32 -8.85 -4.95
C GLN A 62 12.41 -10.32 -5.41
N ALA A 63 12.27 -11.26 -4.47
CA ALA A 63 12.32 -12.69 -4.80
C ALA A 63 10.98 -13.21 -5.36
N LYS A 64 9.89 -12.51 -5.12
CA LYS A 64 8.54 -12.90 -5.52
C LYS A 64 7.73 -11.66 -5.91
N PRO A 65 7.93 -11.12 -7.13
CA PRO A 65 7.15 -10.00 -7.62
C PRO A 65 5.66 -10.23 -7.49
N THR A 66 4.92 -9.23 -7.02
CA THR A 66 3.55 -9.39 -6.53
C THR A 66 2.66 -8.27 -7.07
N VAL A 67 1.48 -8.62 -7.60
CA VAL A 67 0.42 -7.62 -7.86
C VAL A 67 -0.12 -7.18 -6.50
N TYR A 68 -0.04 -5.89 -6.22
CA TYR A 68 -0.49 -5.33 -4.93
C TYR A 68 -1.50 -4.19 -5.07
N GLU A 69 -1.73 -3.69 -6.30
CA GLU A 69 -2.75 -2.69 -6.60
C GLU A 69 -3.37 -3.01 -7.96
N TYR A 70 -4.71 -2.96 -8.04
CA TYR A 70 -5.46 -3.23 -9.26
C TYR A 70 -6.75 -2.43 -9.25
N PHE A 71 -7.00 -1.70 -10.32
CA PHE A 71 -8.17 -0.85 -10.44
C PHE A 71 -8.72 -0.83 -11.86
N LEU A 72 -10.03 -0.90 -11.98
CA LEU A 72 -10.75 -0.59 -13.20
C LEU A 72 -11.74 0.54 -12.97
N LEU A 73 -11.82 1.44 -13.94
CA LEU A 73 -12.86 2.46 -13.98
C LEU A 73 -14.24 1.80 -13.96
N PRO A 74 -15.25 2.36 -13.28
CA PRO A 74 -16.55 1.73 -13.05
C PRO A 74 -17.20 1.16 -14.31
N GLN A 75 -17.15 1.88 -15.43
CA GLN A 75 -17.74 1.46 -16.70
C GLN A 75 -17.10 0.22 -17.34
N HIS A 76 -15.90 -0.17 -16.90
CA HIS A 76 -15.15 -1.33 -17.41
C HIS A 76 -15.21 -2.55 -16.46
N ARG A 77 -15.86 -2.44 -15.30
CA ARG A 77 -15.87 -3.49 -14.27
C ARG A 77 -16.60 -4.77 -14.67
N GLY A 78 -17.44 -4.71 -15.69
CA GLY A 78 -17.99 -5.92 -16.29
C GLY A 78 -16.94 -6.88 -16.90
N ARG A 79 -15.69 -6.39 -17.11
CA ARG A 79 -14.57 -7.14 -17.66
C ARG A 79 -13.41 -7.33 -16.66
N VAL A 80 -13.71 -7.24 -15.37
CA VAL A 80 -12.69 -7.25 -14.31
C VAL A 80 -11.80 -8.50 -14.34
N PHE A 81 -12.37 -9.66 -14.53
CA PHE A 81 -11.62 -10.92 -14.57
C PHE A 81 -10.72 -11.03 -15.82
N ASP A 82 -11.25 -10.66 -16.99
CA ASP A 82 -10.49 -10.66 -18.23
C ASP A 82 -9.31 -9.68 -18.18
N ALA A 83 -9.55 -8.51 -17.62
CA ALA A 83 -8.52 -7.49 -17.44
C ALA A 83 -7.41 -7.98 -16.51
N PHE A 84 -7.77 -8.62 -15.40
CA PHE A 84 -6.80 -9.14 -14.45
C PHE A 84 -6.01 -10.33 -15.04
N ALA A 85 -6.66 -11.23 -15.74
CA ALA A 85 -5.99 -12.33 -16.48
C ALA A 85 -4.97 -11.77 -17.49
N SER A 86 -5.35 -10.70 -18.20
CA SER A 86 -4.44 -10.02 -19.13
C SER A 86 -3.27 -9.35 -18.39
N LEU A 87 -3.48 -8.79 -17.20
CA LEU A 87 -2.43 -8.23 -16.35
C LEU A 87 -1.44 -9.31 -15.92
N LEU A 88 -1.93 -10.43 -15.40
CA LEU A 88 -1.08 -11.56 -15.00
C LEU A 88 -0.24 -12.07 -16.17
N THR A 89 -0.85 -12.23 -17.34
CA THR A 89 -0.15 -12.67 -18.56
C THR A 89 0.94 -11.68 -18.98
N SER A 90 0.63 -10.38 -18.97
CA SER A 90 1.54 -9.33 -19.44
C SER A 90 2.68 -9.06 -18.46
N SER A 91 2.42 -9.18 -17.15
CA SER A 91 3.43 -8.97 -16.10
C SER A 91 4.26 -10.21 -15.82
N GLY A 92 3.74 -11.41 -16.09
CA GLY A 92 4.37 -12.70 -15.78
C GLY A 92 4.45 -13.02 -14.29
N VAL A 93 3.77 -12.25 -13.41
CA VAL A 93 3.80 -12.50 -11.97
C VAL A 93 2.76 -13.54 -11.56
N THR A 94 3.06 -14.25 -10.47
CA THR A 94 2.23 -15.36 -9.95
C THR A 94 1.79 -15.13 -8.50
N ALA A 95 2.09 -13.97 -7.93
CA ALA A 95 1.72 -13.61 -6.57
C ALA A 95 0.78 -12.41 -6.55
N ILE A 96 -0.16 -12.44 -5.63
CA ILE A 96 -1.13 -11.37 -5.40
C ILE A 96 -1.12 -11.07 -3.90
N GLU A 97 -1.04 -9.80 -3.53
CA GLU A 97 -1.19 -9.33 -2.16
C GLU A 97 -2.34 -8.35 -2.12
N SER A 98 -3.31 -8.59 -1.25
CA SER A 98 -4.50 -7.76 -1.13
C SER A 98 -4.81 -7.48 0.33
N GLN A 99 -5.15 -6.25 0.63
CA GLN A 99 -5.83 -5.93 1.88
C GLN A 99 -7.31 -6.22 1.74
N SER A 100 -7.94 -6.76 2.80
CA SER A 100 -9.33 -7.26 2.74
C SER A 100 -10.39 -6.19 2.45
N ASN A 101 -10.06 -4.91 2.62
CA ASN A 101 -10.93 -3.78 2.29
C ASN A 101 -10.79 -3.33 0.82
N ASP A 102 -9.83 -3.85 0.06
CA ASP A 102 -9.79 -3.71 -1.41
C ASP A 102 -10.68 -4.79 -2.04
N VAL A 103 -11.90 -4.43 -2.35
CA VAL A 103 -12.91 -5.37 -2.85
C VAL A 103 -12.50 -5.99 -4.18
N LEU A 104 -11.96 -5.18 -5.11
CA LEU A 104 -11.57 -5.65 -6.44
C LEU A 104 -10.39 -6.61 -6.37
N LEU A 105 -9.32 -6.23 -5.70
CA LEU A 105 -8.11 -7.05 -5.63
C LEU A 105 -8.34 -8.29 -4.76
N THR A 106 -9.17 -8.21 -3.70
CA THR A 106 -9.58 -9.37 -2.90
C THR A 106 -10.38 -10.37 -3.74
N ALA A 107 -11.29 -9.90 -4.60
CA ALA A 107 -11.99 -10.78 -5.52
C ALA A 107 -11.03 -11.48 -6.50
N MET A 108 -10.02 -10.76 -7.02
CA MET A 108 -8.98 -11.34 -7.88
C MET A 108 -8.13 -12.36 -7.14
N LEU A 109 -7.72 -12.06 -5.89
CA LEU A 109 -6.98 -12.99 -5.05
C LEU A 109 -7.71 -14.32 -4.92
N HIS A 110 -8.98 -14.30 -4.52
CA HIS A 110 -9.77 -15.52 -4.34
C HIS A 110 -10.14 -16.25 -5.66
N THR A 111 -10.08 -15.56 -6.78
CA THR A 111 -10.40 -16.15 -8.10
C THR A 111 -9.18 -16.81 -8.74
N PHE A 112 -8.00 -16.18 -8.63
CA PHE A 112 -6.80 -16.58 -9.38
C PHE A 112 -5.74 -17.30 -8.55
N ALA A 113 -5.74 -17.14 -7.23
CA ALA A 113 -4.75 -17.79 -6.39
C ALA A 113 -5.13 -19.26 -6.10
N SER A 114 -4.15 -20.15 -6.17
CA SER A 114 -4.29 -21.55 -5.78
C SER A 114 -4.14 -21.80 -4.27
N ALA A 115 -3.51 -20.85 -3.56
CA ALA A 115 -3.35 -20.87 -2.11
C ALA A 115 -3.39 -19.43 -1.58
N VAL A 116 -4.06 -19.22 -0.46
CA VAL A 116 -4.17 -17.93 0.20
C VAL A 116 -3.70 -18.07 1.64
N VAL A 117 -2.85 -17.16 2.09
CA VAL A 117 -2.39 -17.05 3.48
C VAL A 117 -2.66 -15.65 3.99
N SER A 118 -2.92 -15.51 5.29
CA SER A 118 -2.98 -14.22 5.95
C SER A 118 -1.63 -13.94 6.61
N GLU A 119 -0.97 -12.87 6.18
CA GLU A 119 0.36 -12.49 6.70
C GLU A 119 0.26 -11.45 7.81
N SER A 120 -0.72 -10.56 7.73
CA SER A 120 -0.87 -9.45 8.65
C SER A 120 -2.32 -9.19 9.00
N ILE A 121 -2.54 -8.68 10.20
CA ILE A 121 -3.85 -8.19 10.64
C ILE A 121 -3.72 -6.68 10.78
N LEU A 122 -4.53 -5.93 10.01
CA LEU A 122 -4.64 -4.49 10.17
C LEU A 122 -5.61 -4.21 11.31
N PHE A 123 -5.17 -3.41 12.26
CA PHE A 123 -5.99 -2.97 13.37
C PHE A 123 -6.63 -1.61 13.05
N HIS A 124 -7.80 -1.45 13.58
CA HIS A 124 -8.55 -0.22 13.46
C HIS A 124 -9.04 0.15 14.85
N ASP A 125 -8.69 1.33 15.29
CA ASP A 125 -9.02 1.82 16.62
C ASP A 125 -10.54 2.09 16.71
N LYS A 126 -11.24 1.29 17.51
CA LYS A 126 -12.67 1.44 17.79
C LYS A 126 -12.98 1.76 19.24
N VAL A 127 -12.01 1.59 20.10
CA VAL A 127 -12.23 1.70 21.55
C VAL A 127 -11.15 2.55 22.18
N THR A 128 -11.54 3.67 22.75
CA THR A 128 -10.64 4.44 23.60
C THR A 128 -10.49 3.71 24.93
N THR A 129 -9.29 3.33 25.29
CA THR A 129 -9.00 2.73 26.59
C THR A 129 -8.75 3.83 27.63
N ALA A 130 -9.11 3.54 28.90
CA ALA A 130 -8.79 4.42 30.02
C ALA A 130 -7.34 4.24 30.52
N HIS A 131 -6.54 3.42 29.83
CA HIS A 131 -5.13 3.25 30.18
C HIS A 131 -4.36 4.50 29.76
N ALA A 132 -3.83 5.20 30.75
CA ALA A 132 -3.00 6.35 30.57
C ALA A 132 -1.71 6.18 31.40
N LEU A 133 -0.62 6.66 30.86
CA LEU A 133 0.65 6.81 31.57
C LEU A 133 0.94 8.31 31.62
N PRO A 134 0.46 9.02 32.68
CA PRO A 134 0.50 10.49 32.75
C PRO A 134 1.93 11.06 32.66
N GLU A 135 2.92 10.29 33.09
CA GLU A 135 4.34 10.67 33.02
C GLU A 135 4.98 10.42 31.65
N ALA A 136 4.26 9.82 30.69
CA ALA A 136 4.77 9.60 29.36
C ALA A 136 4.76 10.91 28.54
N VAL A 137 5.89 11.22 27.93
CA VAL A 137 6.06 12.34 27.03
C VAL A 137 6.20 11.84 25.60
N PHE A 138 5.31 12.31 24.73
CA PHE A 138 5.40 12.09 23.28
C PHE A 138 6.18 13.22 22.65
N ARG A 139 7.23 12.92 21.92
CA ARG A 139 7.97 13.91 21.15
C ARG A 139 8.45 13.36 19.81
N ARG A 140 8.75 14.25 18.87
CA ARG A 140 9.48 13.88 17.65
C ARG A 140 10.91 13.49 17.99
N ALA A 141 11.45 12.54 17.22
CA ALA A 141 12.86 12.22 17.28
C ALA A 141 13.69 13.39 16.73
N THR A 142 14.87 13.55 17.29
CA THR A 142 15.87 14.54 16.86
C THR A 142 17.14 13.79 16.38
N PRO A 143 18.07 14.45 15.68
CA PRO A 143 19.33 13.84 15.28
C PRO A 143 20.14 13.26 16.45
N GLU A 144 19.99 13.80 17.65
CA GLU A 144 20.67 13.35 18.87
C GLU A 144 20.18 11.96 19.33
N ASP A 145 18.99 11.56 18.94
CA ASP A 145 18.42 10.23 19.24
C ASP A 145 18.99 9.10 18.36
N GLY A 146 19.99 9.37 17.56
CA GLY A 146 20.55 8.61 16.43
C GLY A 146 20.86 7.13 16.62
N GLY A 147 20.95 6.61 17.84
CA GLY A 147 21.25 5.19 18.09
C GLY A 147 20.04 4.27 18.25
N GLN A 148 18.82 4.81 18.30
CA GLN A 148 17.58 4.05 18.55
C GLN A 148 16.70 3.88 17.33
N VAL A 149 17.27 4.09 16.17
CA VAL A 149 16.54 4.19 14.93
C VAL A 149 17.01 3.11 13.96
N THR A 150 16.13 2.16 13.66
CA THR A 150 16.39 1.12 12.67
C THR A 150 16.49 1.69 11.24
N GLU A 151 17.32 1.05 10.40
CA GLU A 151 17.72 1.50 9.06
C GLU A 151 16.59 1.62 7.99
N GLN A 152 15.34 1.26 8.28
CA GLN A 152 14.24 1.27 7.32
C GLN A 152 13.45 2.59 7.31
N ARG A 153 14.11 3.71 7.24
CA ARG A 153 13.43 5.01 7.29
C ARG A 153 12.88 5.45 5.95
N LEU A 154 11.59 5.72 5.95
CA LEU A 154 10.89 6.40 4.84
C LEU A 154 10.96 7.93 4.98
N ASP A 155 10.86 8.45 6.21
CA ASP A 155 10.86 9.87 6.52
C ASP A 155 11.40 10.10 7.95
N PRO A 156 12.55 10.77 8.12
CA PRO A 156 13.07 11.10 9.44
C PRO A 156 12.12 11.98 10.27
N GLU A 157 11.29 12.80 9.62
CA GLU A 157 10.34 13.67 10.31
C GLU A 157 9.11 12.93 10.84
N ALA A 158 8.89 11.70 10.40
CA ALA A 158 7.76 10.88 10.84
C ALA A 158 8.02 10.14 12.16
N ARG A 159 9.25 10.15 12.66
CA ARG A 159 9.64 9.40 13.86
C ARG A 159 9.18 10.08 15.14
N TRP A 160 8.52 9.31 15.98
CA TRP A 160 8.07 9.70 17.31
C TRP A 160 8.66 8.80 18.38
N LEU A 161 8.93 9.38 19.53
CA LEU A 161 9.45 8.70 20.70
C LEU A 161 8.50 8.86 21.88
N VAL A 162 8.47 7.85 22.72
CA VAL A 162 7.79 7.90 24.02
C VAL A 162 8.84 7.81 25.11
N GLU A 163 8.87 8.78 25.98
CA GLU A 163 9.78 8.85 27.11
C GLU A 163 9.03 8.70 28.44
N VAL A 164 9.63 7.97 29.36
CA VAL A 164 9.18 7.87 30.75
C VAL A 164 10.39 8.05 31.65
N GLY A 165 10.32 9.03 32.55
CA GLY A 165 11.43 9.32 33.46
C GLY A 165 12.72 9.70 32.76
N GLY A 166 12.66 10.33 31.57
CA GLY A 166 13.81 10.69 30.75
C GLY A 166 14.44 9.55 29.94
N ALA A 167 13.87 8.34 29.99
CA ALA A 167 14.28 7.22 29.16
C ALA A 167 13.32 6.98 28.01
N VAL A 168 13.85 6.74 26.81
CA VAL A 168 13.03 6.32 25.66
C VAL A 168 12.59 4.88 25.88
N VAL A 169 11.27 4.67 25.97
CA VAL A 169 10.65 3.36 26.25
C VAL A 169 9.94 2.78 25.02
N ALA A 170 9.58 3.62 24.03
CA ALA A 170 9.03 3.19 22.78
C ALA A 170 9.39 4.17 21.65
N ALA A 171 9.35 3.67 20.42
CA ALA A 171 9.52 4.46 19.23
C ALA A 171 8.58 3.94 18.14
N GLY A 172 8.07 4.85 17.31
CA GLY A 172 7.22 4.52 16.19
C GLY A 172 7.27 5.60 15.10
N ASP A 173 6.85 5.24 13.90
CA ASP A 173 6.75 6.19 12.80
C ASP A 173 5.27 6.43 12.51
N ILE A 174 4.88 7.69 12.31
CA ILE A 174 3.54 8.06 11.87
C ILE A 174 3.65 8.52 10.42
N LEU A 175 3.13 7.71 9.51
CA LEU A 175 3.10 8.00 8.09
C LEU A 175 1.67 8.38 7.68
N PHE A 176 1.50 9.58 7.14
CA PHE A 176 0.19 10.00 6.64
C PHE A 176 0.00 9.50 5.21
N HIS A 177 -1.04 8.73 5.02
CA HIS A 177 -1.47 8.34 3.69
C HIS A 177 -2.01 9.51 2.88
N TYR A 178 -2.02 9.33 1.57
CA TYR A 178 -2.70 10.24 0.65
C TYR A 178 -4.18 10.43 1.04
N ASN A 179 -4.85 9.36 1.46
CA ASN A 179 -6.23 9.40 1.97
C ASN A 179 -6.25 9.85 3.44
N ARG A 180 -6.21 11.16 3.67
CA ARG A 180 -6.42 11.69 5.02
C ARG A 180 -7.85 11.42 5.51
N PRO A 181 -8.10 11.12 6.78
CA PRO A 181 -7.18 11.26 7.92
C PRO A 181 -6.35 10.00 8.26
N TYR A 182 -6.29 9.03 7.38
CA TYR A 182 -5.60 7.78 7.65
C TYR A 182 -4.08 7.93 7.71
N GLY A 183 -3.47 7.19 8.61
CA GLY A 183 -2.04 7.10 8.78
C GLY A 183 -1.63 5.70 9.25
N ASP A 184 -0.41 5.31 8.97
CA ASP A 184 0.23 4.11 9.52
C ASP A 184 1.02 4.46 10.77
N ILE A 185 1.05 3.54 11.73
CA ILE A 185 1.84 3.62 12.96
C ILE A 185 2.77 2.42 13.04
#